data_1e2397408de461fcf604e637b7c7442d
#
_entry.id   1e2397408de461fcf604e637b7c7442d
#
_cell.length_a   1.000
_cell.length_b   1.000
_cell.length_c   1.000
_cell.angle_alpha   90.00
_cell.angle_beta   90.00
_cell.angle_gamma   90.00
#
_symmetry.space_group_name_H-M   'P 1'
#
loop_
_entity.id
_entity.type
_entity.pdbx_description
1 polymer ?
#
loop_
_entity_poly.entity_id
_entity_poly.type
_entity_poly.pdbx_seq_one_letter_code
_entity_poly.pdbx_strand_id
1 'polypeptide(L)'
;FRKNKEGLNGRFKIIGQVGLGIIVGLVMWFSPQVVVKQKVARTAPDAQIEYVNDNGTRAAVYMGPAEKTAKTTIPFVKNNEFDYHWLIPGDGPVSDTLGWIFYVLVAIFVITAVSNGANLTDGLDGLAAGVSATIVVILGVLAWLSGNVIYADYLNLMYIPSTGELVVFAAAFAGALLGFL
;
A
#
# COMPACT_ATOMS: atom_id res chain seq x y z
N PHE A 1 2.19 1.86 -37.54
CA PHE A 1 1.08 1.08 -36.95
C PHE A 1 1.08 -0.32 -37.58
N ARG A 2 1.65 -1.31 -36.88
CA ARG A 2 1.60 -2.71 -37.30
C ARG A 2 0.17 -3.21 -37.13
N LYS A 3 -0.43 -3.69 -38.19
CA LYS A 3 -1.72 -4.40 -38.21
C LYS A 3 -1.58 -5.82 -37.57
N ASN A 4 -1.15 -5.93 -36.34
CA ASN A 4 -1.17 -7.19 -35.61
C ASN A 4 -2.46 -7.26 -34.81
N LYS A 5 -3.42 -8.02 -35.27
CA LYS A 5 -4.69 -8.31 -34.60
C LYS A 5 -4.54 -9.24 -33.38
N GLU A 6 -3.36 -9.81 -33.17
CA GLU A 6 -3.10 -10.81 -32.11
C GLU A 6 -2.75 -10.21 -30.74
N GLY A 7 -2.71 -8.88 -30.59
CA GLY A 7 -2.36 -8.23 -29.34
C GLY A 7 -0.88 -8.40 -28.96
N LEU A 8 -0.55 -8.01 -27.73
CA LEU A 8 0.81 -8.11 -27.20
C LEU A 8 1.11 -9.57 -26.79
N ASN A 9 2.23 -10.10 -27.24
CA ASN A 9 2.66 -11.46 -26.84
C ASN A 9 2.82 -11.52 -25.30
N GLY A 10 2.35 -12.59 -24.67
CA GLY A 10 2.31 -12.76 -23.21
C GLY A 10 3.65 -12.52 -22.50
N ARG A 11 4.77 -12.85 -23.16
CA ARG A 11 6.12 -12.59 -22.62
C ARG A 11 6.39 -11.11 -22.39
N PHE A 12 5.98 -10.23 -23.30
CA PHE A 12 6.14 -8.79 -23.16
C PHE A 12 5.24 -8.21 -22.08
N LYS A 13 4.05 -8.78 -21.86
CA LYS A 13 3.18 -8.41 -20.75
C LYS A 13 3.87 -8.68 -19.40
N ILE A 14 4.41 -9.89 -19.22
CA ILE A 14 5.10 -10.26 -17.97
C ILE A 14 6.33 -9.37 -17.75
N ILE A 15 7.13 -9.09 -18.78
CA ILE A 15 8.31 -8.20 -18.65
C ILE A 15 7.85 -6.80 -18.20
N GLY A 16 6.78 -6.27 -18.77
CA GLY A 16 6.23 -4.97 -18.36
C GLY A 16 5.73 -4.96 -16.92
N GLN A 17 5.02 -6.01 -16.50
CA GLN A 17 4.51 -6.16 -15.12
C GLN A 17 5.63 -6.28 -14.10
N VAL A 18 6.63 -7.13 -14.37
CA VAL A 18 7.81 -7.30 -13.51
C VAL A 18 8.62 -5.99 -13.47
N GLY A 19 8.81 -5.34 -14.62
CA GLY A 19 9.49 -4.04 -14.69
C GLY A 19 8.78 -2.96 -13.85
N LEU A 20 7.46 -2.88 -13.94
CA LEU A 20 6.67 -1.97 -13.09
C LEU A 20 6.81 -2.33 -11.61
N GLY A 21 6.74 -3.61 -11.27
CA GLY A 21 6.92 -4.09 -9.90
C GLY A 21 8.28 -3.72 -9.31
N ILE A 22 9.34 -3.83 -10.10
CA ILE A 22 10.68 -3.41 -9.71
C ILE A 22 10.72 -1.90 -9.47
N ILE A 23 10.18 -1.09 -10.38
CA ILE A 23 10.16 0.37 -10.23
C ILE A 23 9.40 0.77 -8.96
N VAL A 24 8.20 0.24 -8.74
CA VAL A 24 7.40 0.53 -7.54
C VAL A 24 8.15 0.09 -6.27
N GLY A 25 8.68 -1.13 -6.24
CA GLY A 25 9.42 -1.65 -5.08
C GLY A 25 10.67 -0.83 -4.77
N LEU A 26 11.43 -0.40 -5.79
CA LEU A 26 12.61 0.45 -5.60
C LEU A 26 12.23 1.86 -5.13
N VAL A 27 11.15 2.43 -5.67
CA VAL A 27 10.65 3.73 -5.18
C VAL A 27 10.25 3.64 -3.72
N MET A 28 9.54 2.59 -3.32
CA MET A 28 9.17 2.38 -1.92
C MET A 28 10.40 2.21 -1.03
N TRP A 29 11.45 1.54 -1.50
CA TRP A 29 12.69 1.36 -0.74
C TRP A 29 13.48 2.66 -0.60
N PHE A 30 13.71 3.38 -1.71
CA PHE A 30 14.64 4.51 -1.73
C PHE A 30 13.98 5.87 -1.45
N SER A 31 12.67 6.03 -1.68
CA SER A 31 12.01 7.32 -1.46
C SER A 31 11.96 7.68 0.03
N PRO A 32 12.49 8.85 0.44
CA PRO A 32 12.44 9.29 1.83
C PRO A 32 11.02 9.68 2.29
N GLN A 33 10.08 9.83 1.37
CA GLN A 33 8.70 10.20 1.67
C GLN A 33 7.82 8.99 2.06
N VAL A 34 8.27 7.78 1.72
CA VAL A 34 7.55 6.55 2.07
C VAL A 34 7.98 6.13 3.47
N VAL A 35 7.25 6.60 4.45
CA VAL A 35 7.47 6.33 5.87
C VAL A 35 6.16 6.00 6.56
N VAL A 36 6.25 5.26 7.65
CA VAL A 36 5.12 4.96 8.54
C VAL A 36 5.44 5.44 9.95
N LYS A 37 4.42 5.78 10.72
CA LYS A 37 4.55 6.06 12.13
C LYS A 37 3.77 5.01 12.91
N GLN A 38 4.41 4.43 13.92
CA GLN A 38 3.79 3.43 14.78
C GLN A 38 3.33 4.07 16.09
N LYS A 39 2.25 3.53 16.66
CA LYS A 39 1.80 3.92 17.99
C LYS A 39 2.83 3.47 19.03
N VAL A 40 3.20 4.37 19.92
CA VAL A 40 4.13 4.11 21.02
C VAL A 40 3.48 4.41 22.36
N ALA A 41 3.99 3.80 23.43
CA ALA A 41 3.53 4.11 24.77
C ALA A 41 3.86 5.57 25.12
N ARG A 42 2.98 6.21 25.89
CA ARG A 42 3.18 7.60 26.38
C ARG A 42 4.53 7.84 27.05
N THR A 43 5.10 6.80 27.63
CA THR A 43 6.37 6.84 28.37
C THR A 43 7.59 6.57 27.47
N ALA A 44 7.40 6.32 26.17
CA ALA A 44 8.52 6.10 25.28
C ALA A 44 9.34 7.38 25.10
N PRO A 45 10.69 7.31 25.10
CA PRO A 45 11.55 8.49 25.03
C PRO A 45 11.39 9.27 23.72
N ASP A 46 10.97 8.59 22.66
CA ASP A 46 10.82 9.17 21.30
C ASP A 46 9.35 9.45 20.93
N ALA A 47 8.44 9.42 21.91
CA ALA A 47 7.03 9.66 21.71
C ALA A 47 6.77 11.10 21.25
N GLN A 48 6.27 11.27 20.04
CA GLN A 48 5.78 12.55 19.52
C GLN A 48 4.28 12.62 19.74
N ILE A 49 3.81 13.77 20.26
CA ILE A 49 2.38 14.01 20.44
C ILE A 49 1.84 14.58 19.14
N GLU A 50 1.03 13.80 18.45
CA GLU A 50 0.25 14.31 17.32
C GLU A 50 -1.14 14.70 17.81
N TYR A 51 -1.42 16.01 17.84
CA TYR A 51 -2.72 16.54 18.21
C TYR A 51 -3.65 16.50 17.02
N VAL A 52 -4.76 15.83 17.19
CA VAL A 52 -5.86 15.90 16.21
C VAL A 52 -7.00 16.67 16.86
N ASN A 53 -7.43 17.71 16.18
CA ASN A 53 -8.58 18.51 16.60
C ASN A 53 -9.82 17.95 15.86
N ASP A 54 -10.53 17.04 16.51
CA ASP A 54 -11.82 16.58 16.02
C ASP A 54 -12.91 17.28 16.85
N ASN A 55 -13.62 18.22 16.23
CA ASN A 55 -14.79 18.93 16.80
C ASN A 55 -14.60 19.49 18.21
N GLY A 56 -13.40 20.01 18.52
CA GLY A 56 -13.09 20.63 19.83
C GLY A 56 -12.59 19.68 20.90
N THR A 57 -12.51 18.39 20.62
CA THR A 57 -11.90 17.40 21.52
C THR A 57 -10.46 17.14 21.10
N ARG A 58 -9.50 17.51 21.94
CA ARG A 58 -8.08 17.22 21.70
C ARG A 58 -7.78 15.78 22.10
N ALA A 59 -7.72 14.87 21.17
CA ALA A 59 -7.18 13.54 21.40
C ALA A 59 -5.66 13.58 21.21
N ALA A 60 -4.89 13.24 22.23
CA ALA A 60 -3.45 13.11 22.14
C ALA A 60 -3.12 11.66 21.79
N VAL A 61 -2.61 11.42 20.59
CA VAL A 61 -2.09 10.13 20.15
C VAL A 61 -0.57 10.20 20.17
N TYR A 62 0.07 9.23 20.80
CA TYR A 62 1.53 9.16 20.92
C TYR A 62 2.06 8.28 19.79
N MET A 63 2.77 8.91 18.84
CA MET A 63 3.38 8.24 17.70
C MET A 63 4.90 8.25 17.84
N GLY A 64 5.53 7.19 17.39
CA GLY A 64 6.98 7.12 17.22
C GLY A 64 7.48 7.99 16.06
N PRO A 65 8.80 8.07 15.87
CA PRO A 65 9.39 8.73 14.73
C PRO A 65 8.90 8.10 13.42
N ALA A 66 8.99 8.89 12.34
CA ALA A 66 8.71 8.37 11.02
C ALA A 66 9.82 7.41 10.58
N GLU A 67 9.48 6.16 10.36
CA GLU A 67 10.43 5.10 10.04
C GLU A 67 10.13 4.45 8.70
N LYS A 68 11.18 3.99 8.03
CA LYS A 68 11.06 3.09 6.88
C LYS A 68 10.97 1.66 7.39
N THR A 69 9.90 0.98 7.03
CA THR A 69 9.70 -0.40 7.45
C THR A 69 9.33 -1.28 6.26
N ALA A 70 9.90 -2.49 6.21
CA ALA A 70 9.46 -3.53 5.31
C ALA A 70 8.33 -4.34 5.97
N LYS A 71 7.21 -3.66 6.24
CA LYS A 71 6.01 -4.26 6.86
C LYS A 71 4.79 -4.05 5.98
N THR A 72 3.87 -5.00 6.01
CA THR A 72 2.55 -4.85 5.41
C THR A 72 1.46 -5.09 6.44
N THR A 73 0.36 -4.35 6.32
CA THR A 73 -0.83 -4.60 7.14
C THR A 73 -1.53 -5.84 6.61
N ILE A 74 -1.60 -6.88 7.43
CA ILE A 74 -2.33 -8.12 7.11
C ILE A 74 -3.35 -8.36 8.22
N PRO A 75 -4.65 -8.39 7.91
CA PRO A 75 -5.67 -8.67 8.91
C PRO A 75 -5.46 -10.08 9.49
N PHE A 76 -5.80 -10.25 10.77
CA PHE A 76 -5.70 -11.50 11.54
C PHE A 76 -4.29 -11.93 11.97
N VAL A 77 -3.26 -11.16 11.68
CA VAL A 77 -1.91 -11.33 12.23
C VAL A 77 -1.78 -10.48 13.51
N LYS A 78 -0.87 -10.86 14.41
CA LYS A 78 -0.59 -10.10 15.63
C LYS A 78 -0.27 -8.63 15.29
N ASN A 79 -0.96 -7.70 15.92
CA ASN A 79 -0.90 -6.26 15.66
C ASN A 79 -1.32 -5.83 14.24
N ASN A 80 -1.95 -6.72 13.45
CA ASN A 80 -2.29 -6.50 12.05
C ASN A 80 -1.08 -6.16 11.15
N GLU A 81 0.13 -6.50 11.58
CA GLU A 81 1.37 -6.22 10.86
C GLU A 81 2.13 -7.52 10.55
N PHE A 82 2.62 -7.64 9.34
CA PHE A 82 3.55 -8.68 8.93
C PHE A 82 4.89 -8.03 8.60
N ASP A 83 5.92 -8.37 9.36
CA ASP A 83 7.28 -7.90 9.16
C ASP A 83 8.08 -8.93 8.35
N TYR A 84 8.57 -8.51 7.19
CA TYR A 84 9.34 -9.40 6.32
C TYR A 84 10.69 -9.81 6.90
N HIS A 85 11.19 -9.07 7.90
CA HIS A 85 12.41 -9.46 8.63
C HIS A 85 12.22 -10.74 9.45
N TRP A 86 10.99 -11.09 9.82
CA TRP A 86 10.72 -12.37 10.52
C TRP A 86 11.08 -13.62 9.72
N LEU A 87 11.16 -13.48 8.40
CA LEU A 87 11.52 -14.58 7.51
C LEU A 87 13.03 -14.80 7.42
N ILE A 88 13.81 -13.86 7.98
CA ILE A 88 15.27 -13.85 7.83
C ILE A 88 15.90 -13.97 9.22
N PRO A 89 16.60 -15.07 9.52
CA PRO A 89 17.28 -15.23 10.79
C PRO A 89 18.50 -14.29 10.87
N GLY A 90 18.59 -13.51 11.95
CA GLY A 90 19.71 -12.62 12.28
C GLY A 90 19.34 -11.14 12.32
N ASP A 91 20.09 -10.39 13.11
CA ASP A 91 19.98 -8.95 13.24
C ASP A 91 21.17 -8.29 12.55
N GLY A 92 20.92 -7.19 11.82
CA GLY A 92 21.99 -6.39 11.22
C GLY A 92 21.69 -5.93 9.78
N PRO A 93 22.58 -5.15 9.18
CA PRO A 93 22.36 -4.51 7.88
C PRO A 93 22.11 -5.49 6.72
N VAL A 94 22.60 -6.73 6.85
CA VAL A 94 22.35 -7.79 5.86
C VAL A 94 20.90 -8.28 5.97
N SER A 95 20.39 -8.48 7.19
CA SER A 95 18.99 -8.87 7.42
C SER A 95 18.03 -7.79 6.92
N ASP A 96 18.34 -6.51 7.18
CA ASP A 96 17.54 -5.39 6.70
C ASP A 96 17.48 -5.34 5.17
N THR A 97 18.61 -5.51 4.51
CA THR A 97 18.68 -5.53 3.04
C THR A 97 17.88 -6.70 2.45
N LEU A 98 18.01 -7.89 3.04
CA LEU A 98 17.26 -9.07 2.62
C LEU A 98 15.76 -8.91 2.84
N GLY A 99 15.34 -8.31 3.96
CA GLY A 99 13.93 -7.97 4.24
C GLY A 99 13.34 -7.07 3.15
N TRP A 100 14.08 -6.05 2.72
CA TRP A 100 13.66 -5.18 1.62
C TRP A 100 13.64 -5.90 0.27
N ILE A 101 14.60 -6.75 -0.03
CA ILE A 101 14.59 -7.57 -1.25
C ILE A 101 13.35 -8.45 -1.29
N PHE A 102 13.02 -9.09 -0.16
CA PHE A 102 11.83 -9.93 -0.08
C PHE A 102 10.54 -9.12 -0.25
N TYR A 103 10.49 -7.93 0.36
CA TYR A 103 9.38 -6.99 0.18
C TYR A 103 9.17 -6.60 -1.29
N VAL A 104 10.26 -6.29 -2.01
CA VAL A 104 10.22 -5.98 -3.45
C VAL A 104 9.72 -7.17 -4.26
N LEU A 105 10.17 -8.40 -3.93
CA LEU A 105 9.67 -9.61 -4.60
C LEU A 105 8.18 -9.82 -4.39
N VAL A 106 7.68 -9.57 -3.18
CA VAL A 106 6.23 -9.62 -2.89
C VAL A 106 5.49 -8.54 -3.67
N ALA A 107 6.02 -7.33 -3.75
CA ALA A 107 5.41 -6.26 -4.56
C ALA A 107 5.32 -6.64 -6.04
N ILE A 108 6.38 -7.22 -6.61
CA ILE A 108 6.38 -7.73 -8.00
C ILE A 108 5.32 -8.82 -8.16
N PHE A 109 5.26 -9.76 -7.22
CA PHE A 109 4.27 -10.84 -7.25
C PHE A 109 2.84 -10.29 -7.23
N VAL A 110 2.53 -9.36 -6.30
CA VAL A 110 1.20 -8.77 -6.17
C VAL A 110 0.81 -8.01 -7.44
N ILE A 111 1.69 -7.15 -7.98
CA ILE A 111 1.43 -6.39 -9.19
C ILE A 111 1.18 -7.32 -10.37
N THR A 112 2.00 -8.36 -10.51
CA THR A 112 1.86 -9.34 -11.60
C THR A 112 0.57 -10.15 -11.45
N ALA A 113 0.26 -10.63 -10.25
CA ALA A 113 -0.95 -11.42 -9.99
C ALA A 113 -2.23 -10.60 -10.22
N VAL A 114 -2.30 -9.39 -9.67
CA VAL A 114 -3.46 -8.50 -9.82
C VAL A 114 -3.66 -8.09 -11.28
N SER A 115 -2.58 -7.72 -11.98
CA SER A 115 -2.65 -7.34 -13.38
C SER A 115 -3.11 -8.50 -14.29
N ASN A 116 -2.64 -9.72 -14.03
CA ASN A 116 -3.12 -10.89 -14.78
C ASN A 116 -4.56 -11.27 -14.38
N GLY A 117 -4.92 -11.15 -13.10
CA GLY A 117 -6.29 -11.35 -12.65
C GLY A 117 -7.26 -10.38 -13.32
N ALA A 118 -6.93 -9.10 -13.37
CA ALA A 118 -7.72 -8.08 -14.08
C ALA A 118 -7.88 -8.42 -15.56
N ASN A 119 -6.79 -8.84 -16.23
CA ASN A 119 -6.85 -9.24 -17.64
C ASN A 119 -7.71 -10.49 -17.89
N LEU A 120 -7.81 -11.42 -16.93
CA LEU A 120 -8.70 -12.58 -17.03
C LEU A 120 -10.17 -12.19 -16.82
N THR A 121 -10.43 -11.19 -16.00
CA THR A 121 -11.78 -10.67 -15.72
C THR A 121 -12.33 -9.81 -16.88
N ASP A 122 -11.48 -9.34 -17.79
CA ASP A 122 -11.83 -8.46 -18.92
C ASP A 122 -12.50 -9.21 -20.09
N GLY A 123 -13.03 -10.39 -19.83
CA GLY A 123 -13.75 -11.19 -20.83
C GLY A 123 -15.27 -10.92 -20.90
N LEU A 124 -15.83 -10.17 -19.97
CA LEU A 124 -17.25 -9.84 -19.90
C LEU A 124 -17.43 -8.32 -19.80
N ASP A 125 -18.34 -7.77 -20.57
CA ASP A 125 -18.61 -6.32 -20.62
C ASP A 125 -18.95 -5.77 -19.21
N GLY A 126 -18.13 -4.80 -18.77
CA GLY A 126 -18.31 -4.14 -17.48
C GLY A 126 -17.81 -4.90 -16.25
N LEU A 127 -17.49 -6.20 -16.32
CA LEU A 127 -17.06 -6.97 -15.16
C LEU A 127 -15.75 -6.46 -14.59
N ALA A 128 -14.74 -6.23 -15.45
CA ALA A 128 -13.44 -5.70 -15.02
C ALA A 128 -13.58 -4.30 -14.41
N ALA A 129 -14.38 -3.43 -15.01
CA ALA A 129 -14.62 -2.08 -14.50
C ALA A 129 -15.37 -2.11 -13.17
N GLY A 130 -16.42 -2.94 -13.02
CA GLY A 130 -17.20 -3.05 -11.78
C GLY A 130 -16.37 -3.58 -10.60
N VAL A 131 -15.60 -4.67 -10.82
CA VAL A 131 -14.71 -5.23 -9.79
C VAL A 131 -13.63 -4.21 -9.42
N SER A 132 -13.01 -3.56 -10.42
CA SER A 132 -11.97 -2.55 -10.18
C SER A 132 -12.52 -1.34 -9.41
N ALA A 133 -13.73 -0.87 -9.73
CA ALA A 133 -14.37 0.23 -9.01
C ALA A 133 -14.56 -0.12 -7.52
N THR A 134 -15.06 -1.34 -7.23
CA THR A 134 -15.22 -1.80 -5.85
C THR A 134 -13.89 -1.85 -5.10
N ILE A 135 -12.84 -2.40 -5.71
CA ILE A 135 -11.50 -2.48 -5.11
C ILE A 135 -10.95 -1.09 -4.84
N VAL A 136 -11.03 -0.18 -5.81
CA VAL A 136 -10.49 1.19 -5.68
C VAL A 136 -11.22 1.97 -4.60
N VAL A 137 -12.53 1.83 -4.46
CA VAL A 137 -13.29 2.47 -3.38
C VAL A 137 -12.80 1.95 -2.02
N ILE A 138 -12.64 0.64 -1.84
CA ILE A 138 -12.15 0.06 -0.59
C ILE A 138 -10.73 0.55 -0.29
N LEU A 139 -9.83 0.55 -1.26
CA LEU A 139 -8.47 1.06 -1.10
C LEU A 139 -8.44 2.55 -0.77
N GLY A 140 -9.33 3.35 -1.36
CA GLY A 140 -9.49 4.77 -1.04
C GLY A 140 -9.94 4.98 0.41
N VAL A 141 -10.88 4.19 0.91
CA VAL A 141 -11.30 4.21 2.31
C VAL A 141 -10.15 3.82 3.24
N LEU A 142 -9.39 2.76 2.92
CA LEU A 142 -8.24 2.36 3.70
C LEU A 142 -7.14 3.42 3.71
N ALA A 143 -6.87 4.07 2.58
CA ALA A 143 -5.93 5.18 2.49
C ALA A 143 -6.37 6.37 3.36
N TRP A 144 -7.67 6.69 3.37
CA TRP A 144 -8.22 7.74 4.22
C TRP A 144 -8.09 7.40 5.71
N LEU A 145 -8.41 6.17 6.10
CA LEU A 145 -8.29 5.68 7.48
C LEU A 145 -6.83 5.69 7.94
N SER A 146 -5.91 5.19 7.12
CA SER A 146 -4.47 5.16 7.44
C SER A 146 -3.83 6.55 7.44
N GLY A 147 -4.42 7.51 6.74
CA GLY A 147 -3.97 8.91 6.73
C GLY A 147 -4.46 9.74 7.90
N ASN A 148 -5.35 9.20 8.72
CA ASN A 148 -5.90 9.89 9.88
C ASN A 148 -5.42 9.21 11.18
N VAL A 149 -4.73 9.96 12.03
CA VAL A 149 -4.12 9.44 13.27
C VAL A 149 -5.16 8.80 14.20
N ILE A 150 -6.34 9.40 14.34
CA ILE A 150 -7.39 8.89 15.24
C ILE A 150 -7.94 7.57 14.75
N TYR A 151 -8.28 7.49 13.45
CA TYR A 151 -8.84 6.26 12.88
C TYR A 151 -7.80 5.15 12.77
N ALA A 152 -6.56 5.49 12.42
CA ALA A 152 -5.45 4.54 12.39
C ALA A 152 -5.21 3.96 13.80
N ASP A 153 -5.24 4.80 14.83
CA ASP A 153 -5.11 4.37 16.23
C ASP A 153 -6.27 3.47 16.67
N TYR A 154 -7.50 3.89 16.40
CA TYR A 154 -8.71 3.15 16.80
C TYR A 154 -8.80 1.77 16.14
N LEU A 155 -8.46 1.69 14.85
CA LEU A 155 -8.53 0.46 14.05
C LEU A 155 -7.26 -0.38 14.13
N ASN A 156 -6.24 0.08 14.87
CA ASN A 156 -4.92 -0.55 14.93
C ASN A 156 -4.31 -0.78 13.54
N LEU A 157 -4.36 0.26 12.71
CA LEU A 157 -3.74 0.32 11.39
C LEU A 157 -2.43 1.11 11.48
N MET A 158 -1.51 0.85 10.56
CA MET A 158 -0.32 1.69 10.40
C MET A 158 -0.73 3.11 9.97
N TYR A 159 -0.24 4.11 10.69
CA TYR A 159 -0.41 5.50 10.28
C TYR A 159 0.62 5.84 9.20
N ILE A 160 0.12 6.22 8.03
CA ILE A 160 0.94 6.58 6.87
C ILE A 160 0.67 8.05 6.56
N PRO A 161 1.62 8.95 6.88
CA PRO A 161 1.48 10.37 6.56
C PRO A 161 1.26 10.61 5.06
N SER A 162 0.50 11.65 4.73
CA SER A 162 0.27 12.09 3.34
C SER A 162 -0.51 11.14 2.43
N THR A 163 -1.19 10.13 2.95
CA THR A 163 -2.05 9.24 2.14
C THR A 163 -3.32 9.92 1.61
N GLY A 164 -3.62 11.16 2.05
CA GLY A 164 -4.75 11.92 1.53
C GLY A 164 -4.73 12.12 0.00
N GLU A 165 -3.55 12.22 -0.61
CA GLU A 165 -3.40 12.33 -2.06
C GLU A 165 -3.84 11.05 -2.78
N LEU A 166 -3.61 9.88 -2.17
CA LEU A 166 -4.09 8.60 -2.70
C LEU A 166 -5.61 8.52 -2.69
N VAL A 167 -6.27 9.15 -1.72
CA VAL A 167 -7.74 9.22 -1.67
C VAL A 167 -8.28 10.00 -2.87
N VAL A 168 -7.66 11.12 -3.22
CA VAL A 168 -8.04 11.93 -4.38
C VAL A 168 -7.88 11.12 -5.67
N PHE A 169 -6.75 10.44 -5.82
CA PHE A 169 -6.51 9.55 -6.96
C PHE A 169 -7.54 8.42 -7.03
N ALA A 170 -7.80 7.75 -5.92
CA ALA A 170 -8.76 6.66 -5.84
C ALA A 170 -10.19 7.13 -6.18
N ALA A 171 -10.59 8.29 -5.68
CA ALA A 171 -11.90 8.87 -5.98
C ALA A 171 -12.06 9.22 -7.47
N ALA A 172 -11.04 9.83 -8.08
CA ALA A 172 -11.05 10.17 -9.50
C ALA A 172 -11.10 8.89 -10.37
N PHE A 173 -10.33 7.88 -10.01
CA PHE A 173 -10.30 6.60 -10.72
C PHE A 173 -11.62 5.83 -10.58
N ALA A 174 -12.21 5.79 -9.37
CA ALA A 174 -13.52 5.20 -9.16
C ALA A 174 -14.60 5.92 -9.98
N GLY A 175 -14.59 7.27 -10.02
CA GLY A 175 -15.51 8.06 -10.84
C GLY A 175 -15.38 7.76 -12.33
N ALA A 176 -14.15 7.61 -12.83
CA ALA A 176 -13.91 7.23 -14.23
C ALA A 176 -14.43 5.83 -14.56
N LEU A 177 -14.25 4.85 -13.65
CA LEU A 177 -14.76 3.49 -13.82
C LEU A 177 -16.30 3.44 -13.80
N LEU A 178 -16.93 4.20 -12.88
CA LEU A 178 -18.40 4.31 -12.83
C LEU A 178 -18.98 5.01 -14.06
N GLY A 179 -18.26 6.00 -14.61
CA GLY A 179 -18.68 6.66 -15.85
C GLY A 179 -18.49 5.79 -17.10
N PHE A 180 -17.67 4.75 -17.02
CA PHE A 180 -17.47 3.77 -18.09
C PHE A 180 -18.56 2.66 -18.07
N LEU A 181 -19.09 2.30 -16.90
CA LEU A 181 -20.15 1.30 -16.72
C LEU A 181 -21.49 1.79 -17.26
#